data_f2251904e24dbb7185c52ef2f18a7871
#
_entry.id   f2251904e24dbb7185c52ef2f18a7871
#
_cell.length_a   1.000
_cell.length_b   1.000
_cell.length_c   1.000
_cell.angle_alpha   90.00
_cell.angle_beta   90.00
_cell.angle_gamma   90.00
#
_symmetry.space_group_name_H-M   'P 1'
#
loop_
_entity.id
_entity.type
_entity.pdbx_description
1 polymer ?
#
loop_
_entity_poly.entity_id
_entity_poly.type
_entity_poly.pdbx_seq_one_letter_code
_entity_poly.pdbx_strand_id
1 'polypeptide(L)'
;MSVTDRPIDVSVLRDEITKTYTEVSTEPSRDFIFPIGRAWAEELDYPQPELARVPDATVESFAGVANPFTLGRLERGATVLDLGCGAGTDLLIAAQMVGPAGRVIGIDMTESMLERARASAQTMRLANVELHAGLVEDLPVAEDSADVVISNGVIDLVPDKEAVFAEIDRVLRPGGRLQLADVFIRHEVSEDARKRIDLWTG
;
A
#
# COMPACT_ATOMS: atom_id res chain seq x y z
N MET A 1 -5.70 -27.59 -1.24
CA MET A 1 -4.27 -27.69 -1.58
C MET A 1 -3.64 -26.38 -1.17
N SER A 2 -2.70 -26.42 -0.25
CA SER A 2 -2.03 -25.24 0.28
C SER A 2 -1.29 -24.51 -0.85
N VAL A 3 -1.38 -23.19 -0.88
CA VAL A 3 -0.68 -22.29 -1.83
C VAL A 3 0.85 -22.30 -1.62
N THR A 4 1.32 -23.07 -0.63
CA THR A 4 2.71 -23.10 -0.13
C THR A 4 3.70 -23.92 -0.95
N ASP A 5 3.31 -24.51 -2.07
CA ASP A 5 4.24 -25.34 -2.88
C ASP A 5 4.71 -24.58 -4.14
N ARG A 6 5.28 -23.39 -3.95
CA ARG A 6 5.84 -22.58 -5.03
C ARG A 6 7.36 -22.50 -4.88
N PRO A 7 8.14 -23.00 -5.84
CA PRO A 7 9.59 -22.84 -5.85
C PRO A 7 9.97 -21.45 -6.41
N ILE A 8 9.40 -20.37 -5.87
CA ILE A 8 9.87 -19.01 -6.16
C ILE A 8 10.85 -18.64 -5.05
N ASP A 9 12.04 -18.24 -5.45
CA ASP A 9 12.97 -17.63 -4.51
C ASP A 9 12.41 -16.29 -4.04
N VAL A 10 12.09 -16.21 -2.75
CA VAL A 10 11.47 -15.03 -2.13
C VAL A 10 12.37 -13.81 -2.27
N SER A 11 13.70 -13.98 -2.23
CA SER A 11 14.63 -12.86 -2.41
C SER A 11 14.55 -12.29 -3.81
N VAL A 12 14.51 -13.14 -4.83
CA VAL A 12 14.39 -12.74 -6.23
C VAL A 12 13.03 -12.06 -6.48
N LEU A 13 11.96 -12.57 -5.89
CA LEU A 13 10.64 -11.94 -5.98
C LEU A 13 10.65 -10.52 -5.39
N ARG A 14 11.18 -10.35 -4.18
CA ARG A 14 11.28 -9.04 -3.52
C ARG A 14 12.16 -8.07 -4.30
N ASP A 15 13.26 -8.53 -4.89
CA ASP A 15 14.14 -7.71 -5.72
C ASP A 15 13.42 -7.21 -6.98
N GLU A 16 12.64 -8.06 -7.65
CA GLU A 16 11.87 -7.65 -8.83
C GLU A 16 10.71 -6.71 -8.46
N ILE A 17 10.00 -6.94 -7.34
CA ILE A 17 8.99 -6.01 -6.84
C ILE A 17 9.64 -4.65 -6.55
N THR A 18 10.73 -4.62 -5.78
CA THR A 18 11.45 -3.39 -5.45
C THR A 18 11.89 -2.63 -6.70
N LYS A 19 12.42 -3.35 -7.70
CA LYS A 19 12.82 -2.76 -8.97
C LYS A 19 11.63 -2.15 -9.72
N THR A 20 10.53 -2.88 -9.87
CA THR A 20 9.32 -2.41 -10.56
C THR A 20 8.79 -1.14 -9.90
N TYR A 21 8.62 -1.14 -8.56
CA TYR A 21 8.10 0.03 -7.85
C TYR A 21 9.13 1.17 -7.72
N THR A 22 10.43 0.89 -7.81
CA THR A 22 11.45 1.93 -8.01
C THR A 22 11.25 2.62 -9.37
N GLU A 23 11.03 1.87 -10.43
CA GLU A 23 10.74 2.43 -11.75
C GLU A 23 9.42 3.26 -11.73
N VAL A 24 8.36 2.76 -11.09
CA VAL A 24 7.10 3.52 -10.90
C VAL A 24 7.36 4.83 -10.16
N SER A 25 8.23 4.84 -9.14
CA SER A 25 8.55 6.05 -8.40
C SER A 25 9.44 7.03 -9.18
N THR A 26 10.37 6.56 -9.98
CA THR A 26 11.38 7.41 -10.64
C THR A 26 10.99 7.83 -12.05
N GLU A 27 10.25 6.98 -12.76
CA GLU A 27 9.85 7.17 -14.16
C GLU A 27 8.34 6.92 -14.37
N PRO A 28 7.44 7.64 -13.66
CA PRO A 28 5.99 7.38 -13.71
C PRO A 28 5.36 7.63 -15.10
N SER A 29 6.07 8.26 -16.01
CA SER A 29 5.62 8.45 -17.41
C SER A 29 5.89 7.25 -18.31
N ARG A 30 6.55 6.20 -17.79
CA ARG A 30 6.79 4.96 -18.53
C ARG A 30 5.51 4.13 -18.63
N ASP A 31 5.40 3.32 -19.70
CA ASP A 31 4.31 2.35 -19.83
C ASP A 31 4.50 1.18 -18.87
N PHE A 32 3.53 0.98 -17.97
CA PHE A 32 3.43 -0.16 -17.09
C PHE A 32 2.28 -1.08 -17.52
N ILE A 33 2.33 -2.34 -17.12
CA ILE A 33 1.27 -3.32 -17.46
C ILE A 33 0.00 -3.14 -16.62
N PHE A 34 0.06 -2.30 -15.61
CA PHE A 34 -1.05 -1.88 -14.76
C PHE A 34 -1.25 -0.36 -14.83
N PRO A 35 -2.47 0.12 -14.62
CA PRO A 35 -2.75 1.56 -14.63
C PRO A 35 -2.12 2.26 -13.42
N ILE A 36 -1.65 3.49 -13.66
CA ILE A 36 -1.08 4.34 -12.61
C ILE A 36 -1.55 5.79 -12.74
N GLY A 37 -1.33 6.55 -11.69
CA GLY A 37 -1.44 7.99 -11.71
C GLY A 37 -2.81 8.55 -11.40
N ARG A 38 -2.94 9.87 -11.60
CA ARG A 38 -4.12 10.65 -11.20
C ARG A 38 -5.40 10.21 -11.90
N ALA A 39 -5.35 9.99 -13.22
CA ALA A 39 -6.53 9.57 -13.97
C ALA A 39 -7.07 8.24 -13.44
N TRP A 40 -6.17 7.32 -13.08
CA TRP A 40 -6.56 6.05 -12.48
C TRP A 40 -7.18 6.21 -11.09
N ALA A 41 -6.61 7.06 -10.22
CA ALA A 41 -7.20 7.36 -8.91
C ALA A 41 -8.60 8.01 -9.06
N GLU A 42 -8.81 8.84 -10.09
CA GLU A 42 -10.11 9.44 -10.39
C GLU A 42 -11.11 8.39 -10.89
N GLU A 43 -10.71 7.43 -11.73
CA GLU A 43 -11.55 6.30 -12.17
C GLU A 43 -11.96 5.39 -11.00
N LEU A 44 -11.14 5.29 -9.95
CA LEU A 44 -11.43 4.54 -8.74
C LEU A 44 -12.28 5.33 -7.72
N ASP A 45 -12.85 6.47 -8.10
CA ASP A 45 -13.70 7.32 -7.26
C ASP A 45 -13.03 7.77 -5.94
N TYR A 46 -11.74 8.11 -6.00
CA TYR A 46 -11.04 8.67 -4.84
C TYR A 46 -11.66 10.01 -4.41
N PRO A 47 -11.66 10.32 -3.08
CA PRO A 47 -12.27 11.53 -2.55
C PRO A 47 -11.58 12.79 -3.10
N GLN A 48 -12.23 13.45 -4.04
CA GLN A 48 -11.68 14.57 -4.79
C GLN A 48 -11.13 15.73 -3.95
N PRO A 49 -11.78 16.13 -2.82
CA PRO A 49 -11.24 17.21 -2.00
C PRO A 49 -9.89 16.89 -1.37
N GLU A 50 -9.66 15.65 -0.98
CA GLU A 50 -8.39 15.17 -0.40
C GLU A 50 -7.37 14.88 -1.49
N LEU A 51 -7.75 14.18 -2.57
CA LEU A 51 -6.88 13.85 -3.70
C LEU A 51 -6.31 15.10 -4.37
N ALA A 52 -7.12 16.15 -4.53
CA ALA A 52 -6.69 17.41 -5.14
C ALA A 52 -5.58 18.14 -4.35
N ARG A 53 -5.42 17.83 -3.07
CA ARG A 53 -4.35 18.40 -2.23
C ARG A 53 -3.08 17.59 -2.22
N VAL A 54 -3.14 16.32 -2.64
CA VAL A 54 -1.95 15.48 -2.75
C VAL A 54 -1.10 15.95 -3.93
N PRO A 55 0.21 16.19 -3.72
CA PRO A 55 1.11 16.64 -4.79
C PRO A 55 1.11 15.66 -5.99
N ASP A 56 1.18 16.21 -7.20
CA ASP A 56 1.20 15.41 -8.42
C ASP A 56 2.34 14.40 -8.42
N ALA A 57 3.52 14.78 -7.92
CA ALA A 57 4.66 13.89 -7.76
C ALA A 57 4.37 12.60 -6.96
N THR A 58 3.39 12.62 -6.05
CA THR A 58 2.92 11.42 -5.35
C THR A 58 1.91 10.67 -6.20
N VAL A 59 0.87 11.38 -6.66
CA VAL A 59 -0.28 10.74 -7.32
C VAL A 59 0.12 10.10 -8.65
N GLU A 60 1.10 10.66 -9.38
CA GLU A 60 1.58 10.06 -10.64
C GLU A 60 2.19 8.67 -10.49
N SER A 61 2.63 8.30 -9.27
CA SER A 61 3.11 6.96 -8.92
C SER A 61 2.04 6.08 -8.24
N PHE A 62 0.79 6.52 -8.21
CA PHE A 62 -0.30 5.74 -7.62
C PHE A 62 -0.62 4.51 -8.47
N ALA A 63 -0.57 3.33 -7.87
CA ALA A 63 -0.80 2.04 -8.52
C ALA A 63 -1.79 1.15 -7.74
N GLY A 64 -2.65 1.74 -6.91
CA GLY A 64 -3.67 1.01 -6.16
C GLY A 64 -4.74 0.40 -7.07
N VAL A 65 -5.44 -0.62 -6.58
CA VAL A 65 -6.42 -1.40 -7.36
C VAL A 65 -7.88 -1.04 -7.07
N ALA A 66 -8.14 -0.31 -5.96
CA ALA A 66 -9.45 0.22 -5.62
C ALA A 66 -9.31 1.39 -4.64
N ASN A 67 -10.45 1.96 -4.20
CA ASN A 67 -10.50 3.01 -3.20
C ASN A 67 -10.83 2.41 -1.82
N PRO A 68 -9.86 2.26 -0.90
CA PRO A 68 -10.09 1.64 0.41
C PRO A 68 -11.02 2.48 1.31
N PHE A 69 -11.16 3.78 1.04
CA PHE A 69 -12.00 4.68 1.85
C PHE A 69 -13.50 4.45 1.66
N THR A 70 -13.91 3.70 0.61
CA THR A 70 -15.31 3.28 0.42
C THR A 70 -15.74 2.19 1.39
N LEU A 71 -14.79 1.47 1.99
CA LEU A 71 -15.05 0.37 2.94
C LEU A 71 -15.39 0.87 4.35
N GLY A 72 -15.14 2.13 4.64
CA GLY A 72 -15.47 2.73 5.92
C GLY A 72 -14.80 4.08 6.13
N ARG A 73 -15.48 4.94 6.86
CA ARG A 73 -14.97 6.27 7.20
C ARG A 73 -13.80 6.17 8.19
N LEU A 74 -12.75 6.95 7.95
CA LEU A 74 -11.69 7.19 8.93
C LEU A 74 -12.15 8.28 9.91
N GLU A 75 -12.19 7.93 11.20
CA GLU A 75 -12.60 8.86 12.24
C GLU A 75 -11.50 9.88 12.55
N ARG A 76 -11.90 11.10 12.90
CA ARG A 76 -10.93 12.12 13.32
C ARG A 76 -10.23 11.70 14.60
N GLY A 77 -8.92 11.83 14.63
CA GLY A 77 -8.10 11.39 15.76
C GLY A 77 -7.70 9.92 15.73
N ALA A 78 -8.15 9.15 14.73
CA ALA A 78 -7.80 7.73 14.60
C ALA A 78 -6.30 7.54 14.26
N THR A 79 -5.77 6.39 14.67
CA THR A 79 -4.49 5.87 14.21
C THR A 79 -4.73 4.92 13.04
N VAL A 80 -4.14 5.22 11.88
CA VAL A 80 -4.25 4.44 10.66
C VAL A 80 -2.87 3.89 10.31
N LEU A 81 -2.81 2.61 9.93
CA LEU A 81 -1.62 1.98 9.37
C LEU A 81 -1.88 1.68 7.89
N ASP A 82 -0.98 2.13 7.02
CA ASP A 82 -1.02 1.93 5.58
C ASP A 82 0.08 0.94 5.17
N LEU A 83 -0.34 -0.26 4.74
CA LEU A 83 0.55 -1.35 4.33
C LEU A 83 0.89 -1.21 2.85
N GLY A 84 2.19 -1.15 2.52
CA GLY A 84 2.66 -0.89 1.17
C GLY A 84 2.25 0.51 0.71
N CYS A 85 2.53 1.52 1.52
CA CYS A 85 2.03 2.89 1.30
C CYS A 85 2.56 3.55 0.01
N GLY A 86 3.56 2.97 -0.64
CA GLY A 86 4.17 3.49 -1.86
C GLY A 86 4.58 4.96 -1.74
N ALA A 87 4.32 5.74 -2.77
CA ALA A 87 4.57 7.19 -2.78
C ALA A 87 3.63 8.00 -1.86
N GLY A 88 2.66 7.33 -1.20
CA GLY A 88 1.88 7.90 -0.12
C GLY A 88 0.52 8.46 -0.52
N THR A 89 -0.09 8.07 -1.63
CA THR A 89 -1.41 8.60 -2.03
C THR A 89 -2.46 8.31 -0.97
N ASP A 90 -2.65 7.04 -0.59
CA ASP A 90 -3.62 6.64 0.45
C ASP A 90 -3.23 7.18 1.82
N LEU A 91 -1.96 7.09 2.18
CA LEU A 91 -1.38 7.64 3.40
C LEU A 91 -1.73 9.12 3.63
N LEU A 92 -1.49 9.96 2.61
CA LEU A 92 -1.69 11.40 2.70
C LEU A 92 -3.17 11.79 2.69
N ILE A 93 -4.01 11.03 2.00
CA ILE A 93 -5.47 11.16 2.07
C ILE A 93 -5.96 10.78 3.47
N ALA A 94 -5.52 9.64 4.00
CA ALA A 94 -5.86 9.21 5.36
C ALA A 94 -5.45 10.26 6.40
N ALA A 95 -4.25 10.86 6.26
CA ALA A 95 -3.75 11.89 7.18
C ALA A 95 -4.62 13.16 7.19
N GLN A 96 -5.16 13.54 6.04
CA GLN A 96 -6.12 14.65 5.95
C GLN A 96 -7.45 14.29 6.63
N MET A 97 -7.94 13.06 6.42
CA MET A 97 -9.21 12.60 6.98
C MET A 97 -9.18 12.53 8.50
N VAL A 98 -8.14 11.90 9.09
CA VAL A 98 -8.01 11.77 10.54
C VAL A 98 -7.65 13.10 11.21
N GLY A 99 -7.07 14.03 10.47
CA GLY A 99 -6.71 15.36 10.93
C GLY A 99 -5.53 15.37 11.91
N PRO A 100 -5.12 16.54 12.42
CA PRO A 100 -3.88 16.72 13.16
C PRO A 100 -3.82 16.04 14.53
N ALA A 101 -4.96 15.59 15.06
CA ALA A 101 -5.03 14.82 16.30
C ALA A 101 -4.94 13.30 16.07
N GLY A 102 -5.05 12.85 14.79
CA GLY A 102 -4.85 11.47 14.40
C GLY A 102 -3.39 11.19 14.07
N ARG A 103 -3.09 9.94 13.73
CA ARG A 103 -1.76 9.48 13.35
C ARG A 103 -1.89 8.55 12.15
N VAL A 104 -1.01 8.69 11.17
CA VAL A 104 -0.95 7.76 10.03
C VAL A 104 0.46 7.24 9.89
N ILE A 105 0.60 5.92 9.87
CA ILE A 105 1.88 5.22 9.77
C ILE A 105 1.89 4.51 8.42
N GLY A 106 2.88 4.78 7.58
CA GLY A 106 3.08 4.10 6.31
C GLY A 106 4.26 3.14 6.39
N ILE A 107 4.08 1.95 5.88
CA ILE A 107 5.12 0.94 5.73
C ILE A 107 5.29 0.63 4.24
N ASP A 108 6.54 0.66 3.77
CA ASP A 108 6.90 0.21 2.42
C ASP A 108 8.32 -0.35 2.42
N MET A 109 8.61 -1.30 1.54
CA MET A 109 9.96 -1.85 1.42
C MET A 109 10.83 -1.08 0.42
N THR A 110 10.23 -0.19 -0.40
CA THR A 110 10.89 0.55 -1.47
C THR A 110 11.28 1.94 -1.02
N GLU A 111 12.56 2.19 -0.75
CA GLU A 111 13.03 3.47 -0.20
C GLU A 111 12.71 4.67 -1.10
N SER A 112 12.80 4.53 -2.44
CA SER A 112 12.46 5.61 -3.38
C SER A 112 10.98 6.02 -3.30
N MET A 113 10.09 5.09 -2.97
CA MET A 113 8.69 5.38 -2.68
C MET A 113 8.54 6.18 -1.38
N LEU A 114 9.19 5.72 -0.31
CA LEU A 114 9.17 6.41 0.99
C LEU A 114 9.76 7.83 0.93
N GLU A 115 10.80 8.04 0.13
CA GLU A 115 11.37 9.38 -0.10
C GLU A 115 10.34 10.32 -0.71
N ARG A 116 9.56 9.87 -1.71
CA ARG A 116 8.47 10.66 -2.29
C ARG A 116 7.37 10.95 -1.28
N ALA A 117 6.95 9.93 -0.52
CA ALA A 117 5.94 10.09 0.52
C ALA A 117 6.37 11.11 1.58
N ARG A 118 7.62 11.07 2.04
CA ARG A 118 8.20 12.05 3.00
C ARG A 118 8.20 13.46 2.42
N ALA A 119 8.66 13.64 1.19
CA ALA A 119 8.71 14.95 0.54
C ALA A 119 7.31 15.55 0.40
N SER A 120 6.33 14.72 0.06
CA SER A 120 4.95 15.18 -0.10
C SER A 120 4.27 15.47 1.25
N ALA A 121 4.49 14.67 2.28
CA ALA A 121 4.02 14.95 3.63
C ALA A 121 4.58 16.31 4.16
N GLN A 122 5.86 16.57 3.90
CA GLN A 122 6.48 17.88 4.24
C GLN A 122 5.86 19.04 3.45
N THR A 123 5.67 18.87 2.14
CA THR A 123 5.03 19.89 1.29
C THR A 123 3.62 20.22 1.78
N MET A 124 2.85 19.20 2.18
CA MET A 124 1.51 19.35 2.73
C MET A 124 1.50 19.79 4.21
N ARG A 125 2.66 19.86 4.86
CA ARG A 125 2.82 20.18 6.30
C ARG A 125 2.02 19.25 7.20
N LEU A 126 1.98 17.97 6.87
CA LEU A 126 1.32 16.93 7.65
C LEU A 126 2.28 16.42 8.73
N ALA A 127 2.11 16.90 9.96
CA ALA A 127 2.94 16.50 11.09
C ALA A 127 2.51 15.17 11.74
N ASN A 128 1.39 14.61 11.29
CA ASN A 128 0.77 13.38 11.77
C ASN A 128 1.07 12.13 10.92
N VAL A 129 2.08 12.21 10.05
CA VAL A 129 2.54 11.12 9.19
C VAL A 129 3.88 10.58 9.68
N GLU A 130 3.98 9.27 9.79
CA GLU A 130 5.20 8.54 10.08
C GLU A 130 5.46 7.52 8.98
N LEU A 131 6.72 7.31 8.60
CA LEU A 131 7.11 6.43 7.50
C LEU A 131 8.27 5.54 7.92
N HIS A 132 8.09 4.23 7.74
CA HIS A 132 9.09 3.22 8.06
C HIS A 132 9.36 2.33 6.85
N ALA A 133 10.64 2.07 6.60
CA ALA A 133 11.05 1.01 5.71
C ALA A 133 10.83 -0.34 6.40
N GLY A 134 10.18 -1.28 5.73
CA GLY A 134 9.90 -2.59 6.33
C GLY A 134 9.06 -3.49 5.44
N LEU A 135 8.95 -4.73 5.87
CA LEU A 135 8.09 -5.73 5.24
C LEU A 135 6.74 -5.76 5.96
N VAL A 136 5.68 -6.04 5.20
CA VAL A 136 4.33 -6.15 5.76
C VAL A 136 4.12 -7.45 6.54
N GLU A 137 5.04 -8.41 6.41
CA GLU A 137 5.10 -9.65 7.19
C GLU A 137 5.77 -9.49 8.57
N ASP A 138 6.43 -8.34 8.83
CA ASP A 138 7.12 -8.05 10.09
C ASP A 138 7.04 -6.54 10.37
N LEU A 139 5.92 -6.10 10.91
CA LEU A 139 5.60 -4.68 11.07
C LEU A 139 6.34 -4.05 12.26
N PRO A 140 7.09 -2.95 12.05
CA PRO A 140 7.75 -2.21 13.13
C PRO A 140 6.75 -1.35 13.92
N VAL A 141 5.61 -1.92 14.24
CA VAL A 141 4.47 -1.26 14.90
C VAL A 141 4.04 -2.08 16.11
N ALA A 142 3.72 -1.41 17.23
CA ALA A 142 3.30 -2.09 18.45
C ALA A 142 1.95 -2.81 18.28
N GLU A 143 1.74 -3.86 19.07
CA GLU A 143 0.45 -4.53 19.18
C GLU A 143 -0.65 -3.55 19.64
N ASP A 144 -1.90 -3.82 19.30
CA ASP A 144 -3.09 -3.06 19.72
C ASP A 144 -2.96 -1.53 19.52
N SER A 145 -2.26 -1.09 18.45
CA SER A 145 -1.94 0.33 18.24
C SER A 145 -2.74 1.03 17.14
N ALA A 146 -3.32 0.28 16.21
CA ALA A 146 -4.05 0.83 15.06
C ALA A 146 -5.57 0.69 15.20
N ASP A 147 -6.31 1.76 14.88
CA ASP A 147 -7.77 1.73 14.72
C ASP A 147 -8.18 1.11 13.39
N VAL A 148 -7.40 1.42 12.36
CA VAL A 148 -7.66 1.00 11.00
C VAL A 148 -6.34 0.61 10.35
N VAL A 149 -6.32 -0.54 9.70
CA VAL A 149 -5.30 -0.90 8.73
C VAL A 149 -5.88 -0.74 7.34
N ILE A 150 -5.18 -0.05 6.45
CA ILE A 150 -5.50 0.01 5.02
C ILE A 150 -4.41 -0.70 4.22
N SER A 151 -4.80 -1.34 3.11
CA SER A 151 -3.88 -1.98 2.17
C SER A 151 -4.51 -1.97 0.78
N ASN A 152 -3.72 -1.67 -0.26
CA ASN A 152 -4.23 -1.45 -1.60
C ASN A 152 -3.27 -1.99 -2.68
N GLY A 153 -3.52 -3.22 -3.19
CA GLY A 153 -2.69 -3.88 -4.20
C GLY A 153 -1.31 -4.29 -3.67
N VAL A 154 -1.25 -4.90 -2.49
CA VAL A 154 0.01 -5.24 -1.81
C VAL A 154 0.08 -6.70 -1.41
N ILE A 155 -0.99 -7.24 -0.82
CA ILE A 155 -0.95 -8.58 -0.21
C ILE A 155 -0.85 -9.67 -1.29
N ASP A 156 -1.38 -9.44 -2.49
CA ASP A 156 -1.22 -10.36 -3.62
C ASP A 156 0.26 -10.58 -4.00
N LEU A 157 1.10 -9.57 -3.83
CA LEU A 157 2.55 -9.62 -4.09
C LEU A 157 3.34 -10.39 -3.02
N VAL A 158 2.78 -10.54 -1.82
CA VAL A 158 3.50 -11.12 -0.68
C VAL A 158 3.48 -12.65 -0.72
N PRO A 159 4.62 -13.32 -0.54
CA PRO A 159 4.68 -14.79 -0.56
C PRO A 159 4.03 -15.44 0.66
N ASP A 160 4.17 -14.86 1.86
CA ASP A 160 3.60 -15.36 3.11
C ASP A 160 2.41 -14.47 3.57
N LYS A 161 1.24 -14.73 3.00
CA LYS A 161 0.02 -14.01 3.34
C LYS A 161 -0.46 -14.28 4.77
N GLU A 162 -0.17 -15.46 5.31
CA GLU A 162 -0.55 -15.82 6.68
C GLU A 162 0.20 -14.95 7.68
N ALA A 163 1.50 -14.72 7.46
CA ALA A 163 2.29 -13.80 8.29
C ALA A 163 1.73 -12.36 8.21
N VAL A 164 1.34 -11.88 7.03
CA VAL A 164 0.73 -10.54 6.88
C VAL A 164 -0.55 -10.43 7.70
N PHE A 165 -1.46 -11.40 7.58
CA PHE A 165 -2.72 -11.35 8.34
C PHE A 165 -2.51 -11.50 9.85
N ALA A 166 -1.48 -12.27 10.28
CA ALA A 166 -1.10 -12.36 11.69
C ALA A 166 -0.58 -10.99 12.22
N GLU A 167 0.21 -10.28 11.44
CA GLU A 167 0.69 -8.94 11.79
C GLU A 167 -0.45 -7.92 11.80
N ILE A 168 -1.38 -7.97 10.84
CA ILE A 168 -2.58 -7.13 10.84
C ILE A 168 -3.41 -7.35 12.10
N ASP A 169 -3.67 -8.60 12.49
CA ASP A 169 -4.40 -8.94 13.70
C ASP A 169 -3.67 -8.43 14.96
N ARG A 170 -2.34 -8.59 15.02
CA ARG A 170 -1.50 -8.13 16.13
C ARG A 170 -1.57 -6.61 16.34
N VAL A 171 -1.49 -5.84 15.26
CA VAL A 171 -1.42 -4.37 15.35
C VAL A 171 -2.79 -3.71 15.52
N LEU A 172 -3.87 -4.37 15.07
CA LEU A 172 -5.22 -3.85 15.25
C LEU A 172 -5.64 -3.95 16.72
N ARG A 173 -6.09 -2.84 17.27
CA ARG A 173 -6.71 -2.84 18.61
C ARG A 173 -8.05 -3.59 18.59
N PRO A 174 -8.54 -4.08 19.73
CA PRO A 174 -9.89 -4.65 19.82
C PRO A 174 -10.94 -3.69 19.27
N GLY A 175 -11.71 -4.16 18.26
CA GLY A 175 -12.69 -3.35 17.54
C GLY A 175 -12.11 -2.51 16.39
N GLY A 176 -10.81 -2.60 16.13
CA GLY A 176 -10.17 -2.07 14.92
C GLY A 176 -10.63 -2.81 13.66
N ARG A 177 -10.35 -2.27 12.48
CA ARG A 177 -10.79 -2.85 11.21
C ARG A 177 -9.72 -2.79 10.12
N LEU A 178 -9.77 -3.79 9.23
CA LEU A 178 -9.01 -3.83 7.99
C LEU A 178 -9.88 -3.29 6.84
N GLN A 179 -9.33 -2.39 6.03
CA GLN A 179 -9.87 -1.92 4.77
C GLN A 179 -8.92 -2.36 3.64
N LEU A 180 -9.22 -3.50 3.05
CA LEU A 180 -8.37 -4.16 2.06
C LEU A 180 -8.94 -4.04 0.66
N ALA A 181 -8.14 -3.58 -0.28
CA ALA A 181 -8.35 -3.67 -1.70
C ALA A 181 -7.19 -4.47 -2.32
N ASP A 182 -7.52 -5.53 -3.06
CA ASP A 182 -6.49 -6.40 -3.63
C ASP A 182 -6.98 -7.18 -4.85
N VAL A 183 -6.06 -7.80 -5.58
CA VAL A 183 -6.32 -8.59 -6.78
C VAL A 183 -6.56 -10.05 -6.42
N PHE A 184 -7.63 -10.63 -6.95
CA PHE A 184 -7.96 -12.04 -6.76
C PHE A 184 -7.86 -12.84 -8.05
N ILE A 185 -7.15 -13.94 -8.01
CA ILE A 185 -7.09 -14.92 -9.11
C ILE A 185 -8.39 -15.74 -9.10
N ARG A 186 -9.25 -15.56 -10.10
CA ARG A 186 -10.54 -16.25 -10.22
C ARG A 186 -10.47 -17.67 -10.79
N HIS A 187 -9.39 -17.99 -11.51
CA HIS A 187 -9.22 -19.27 -12.20
C HIS A 187 -7.89 -19.93 -11.86
N GLU A 188 -7.80 -21.24 -12.02
CA GLU A 188 -6.52 -21.92 -11.85
C GLU A 188 -5.46 -21.35 -12.79
N VAL A 189 -4.34 -20.96 -12.22
CA VAL A 189 -3.16 -20.51 -12.96
C VAL A 189 -2.30 -21.73 -13.29
N SER A 190 -1.87 -21.85 -14.55
CA SER A 190 -1.01 -22.95 -14.97
C SER A 190 0.31 -22.97 -14.19
N GLU A 191 0.92 -24.16 -14.03
CA GLU A 191 2.20 -24.27 -13.32
C GLU A 191 3.31 -23.41 -13.95
N ASP A 192 3.30 -23.25 -15.27
CA ASP A 192 4.26 -22.41 -15.97
C ASP A 192 4.03 -20.91 -15.69
N ALA A 193 2.78 -20.48 -15.62
CA ALA A 193 2.45 -19.10 -15.26
C ALA A 193 2.80 -18.80 -13.80
N ARG A 194 2.64 -19.78 -12.90
CA ARG A 194 3.04 -19.64 -11.48
C ARG A 194 4.54 -19.45 -11.26
N LYS A 195 5.38 -19.89 -12.22
CA LYS A 195 6.85 -19.75 -12.17
C LYS A 195 7.33 -18.41 -12.74
N ARG A 196 6.46 -17.65 -13.37
CA ARG A 196 6.80 -16.38 -14.01
C ARG A 196 6.68 -15.23 -13.02
N ILE A 197 7.82 -14.71 -12.59
CA ILE A 197 7.90 -13.58 -11.64
C ILE A 197 7.27 -12.30 -12.24
N ASP A 198 7.39 -12.09 -13.55
CA ASP A 198 6.79 -10.96 -14.25
C ASP A 198 5.25 -10.91 -14.20
N LEU A 199 4.61 -12.04 -13.92
CA LEU A 199 3.16 -12.12 -13.67
C LEU A 199 2.78 -11.90 -12.20
N TRP A 200 3.77 -11.77 -11.31
CA TRP A 200 3.55 -11.43 -9.91
C TRP A 200 3.60 -9.92 -9.64
N THR A 201 4.34 -9.19 -10.46
CA THR A 201 4.62 -7.77 -10.23
C THR A 201 3.66 -6.84 -11.00
N GLY A 202 2.64 -7.41 -11.69
CA GLY A 202 1.68 -6.58 -12.40
C GLY A 202 0.39 -7.27 -12.79
#